data_8ffdc179008d81271a0ed5d47af2083f
#
_entry.id   8ffdc179008d81271a0ed5d47af2083f
#
_cell.length_a   1.000
_cell.length_b   1.000
_cell.length_c   1.000
_cell.angle_alpha   90.00
_cell.angle_beta   90.00
_cell.angle_gamma   90.00
#
_symmetry.space_group_name_H-M   'P 1'
#
loop_
_entity.id
_entity.type
_entity.pdbx_description
1 polymer ?
#
loop_
_entity_poly.entity_id
_entity_poly.type
_entity_poly.pdbx_seq_one_letter_code
_entity_poly.pdbx_strand_id
1 'polypeptide(L)'
;EVPVSSVGAVNPFEFLRYVARTHGADPLEVTLGAIDALAGVTNDPGALMVSARRLLEHQPVNAPLWNVCARAVTALDPRAELRTSARLLRDDATAAHLAAALPDDATVCTIGWSGHIVDALQRRGDVRALVVDSLGDGQDTLRHLSRAGNDCELVAPEGLATAVESADVTLVHAAAVGDDDVLACGGTLALA
;
A
#
# COMPACT_ATOMS: atom_id res chain seq x y z
N GLU A 1 4.76 11.22 -23.17
CA GLU A 1 6.13 11.51 -22.70
C GLU A 1 6.13 12.87 -22.01
N VAL A 2 5.98 12.90 -20.68
CA VAL A 2 6.14 14.12 -19.89
C VAL A 2 7.59 14.13 -19.40
N PRO A 3 8.39 15.16 -19.66
CA PRO A 3 9.79 15.18 -19.29
C PRO A 3 9.94 15.29 -17.77
N VAL A 4 10.55 14.27 -17.17
CA VAL A 4 11.05 14.30 -15.79
C VAL A 4 12.34 15.13 -15.79
N SER A 5 12.23 16.45 -15.80
CA SER A 5 13.39 17.31 -15.57
C SER A 5 12.94 18.71 -15.18
N SER A 6 13.29 19.08 -13.98
CA SER A 6 13.10 20.32 -13.20
C SER A 6 11.96 20.26 -12.18
N VAL A 7 12.13 19.47 -11.13
CA VAL A 7 11.42 19.71 -9.87
C VAL A 7 12.08 20.96 -9.26
N GLY A 8 11.60 22.13 -9.67
CA GLY A 8 11.74 23.34 -8.88
C GLY A 8 11.22 23.02 -7.49
N ALA A 9 11.86 23.50 -6.43
CA ALA A 9 11.56 23.22 -5.04
C ALA A 9 10.04 23.39 -4.80
N VAL A 10 9.29 22.31 -4.90
CA VAL A 10 7.86 22.29 -4.55
C VAL A 10 7.80 22.67 -3.07
N ASN A 11 7.01 23.69 -2.76
CA ASN A 11 6.82 24.11 -1.38
C ASN A 11 6.37 22.88 -0.56
N PRO A 12 7.10 22.46 0.49
CA PRO A 12 6.79 21.27 1.26
C PRO A 12 5.33 21.23 1.72
N PHE A 13 4.73 22.39 2.00
CA PHE A 13 3.32 22.48 2.39
C PHE A 13 2.33 22.23 1.25
N GLU A 14 2.66 22.54 0.00
CA GLU A 14 1.82 22.21 -1.15
C GLU A 14 1.88 20.72 -1.46
N PHE A 15 3.05 20.12 -1.36
CA PHE A 15 3.23 18.68 -1.52
C PHE A 15 2.52 17.90 -0.40
N LEU A 16 2.60 18.35 0.86
CA LEU A 16 1.84 17.80 1.97
C LEU A 16 0.31 17.87 1.72
N ARG A 17 -0.18 18.98 1.13
CA ARG A 17 -1.59 19.10 0.76
C ARG A 17 -1.98 18.14 -0.37
N TYR A 18 -1.10 17.92 -1.32
CA TYR A 18 -1.33 16.96 -2.40
C TYR A 18 -1.41 15.54 -1.84
N VAL A 19 -0.41 15.11 -1.10
CA VAL A 19 -0.36 13.77 -0.47
C VAL A 19 -1.56 13.55 0.45
N ALA A 20 -1.94 14.54 1.26
CA ALA A 20 -3.08 14.45 2.16
C ALA A 20 -4.43 14.29 1.43
N ARG A 21 -4.54 14.71 0.18
CA ARG A 21 -5.79 14.66 -0.61
C ARG A 21 -5.87 13.46 -1.56
N THR A 22 -4.80 12.70 -1.69
CA THR A 22 -4.76 11.55 -2.60
C THR A 22 -5.51 10.37 -1.95
N HIS A 23 -6.78 10.21 -2.32
CA HIS A 23 -7.59 9.05 -1.94
C HIS A 23 -7.42 7.96 -3.01
N GLY A 24 -7.25 6.71 -2.59
CA GLY A 24 -7.14 5.56 -3.50
C GLY A 24 -5.75 5.39 -4.16
N ALA A 25 -4.73 6.14 -3.73
CA ALA A 25 -3.34 5.86 -4.11
C ALA A 25 -2.75 4.75 -3.25
N ASP A 26 -1.76 4.07 -3.79
CA ASP A 26 -1.00 3.04 -3.05
C ASP A 26 -0.46 3.63 -1.73
N PRO A 27 -0.77 3.02 -0.58
CA PRO A 27 -0.25 3.45 0.73
C PRO A 27 1.27 3.63 0.78
N LEU A 28 2.02 2.80 0.04
CA LEU A 28 3.48 2.91 -0.07
C LEU A 28 3.90 4.20 -0.79
N GLU A 29 3.30 4.49 -1.95
CA GLU A 29 3.60 5.71 -2.71
C GLU A 29 3.25 6.97 -1.91
N VAL A 30 2.09 6.97 -1.24
CA VAL A 30 1.67 8.06 -0.34
C VAL A 30 2.69 8.25 0.78
N THR A 31 3.18 7.16 1.39
CA THR A 31 4.15 7.22 2.47
C THR A 31 5.51 7.73 2.01
N LEU A 32 6.00 7.27 0.86
CA LEU A 32 7.26 7.76 0.28
C LEU A 32 7.19 9.25 -0.06
N GLY A 33 6.08 9.69 -0.65
CA GLY A 33 5.84 11.11 -0.89
C GLY A 33 5.75 11.94 0.39
N ALA A 34 5.14 11.41 1.43
CA ALA A 34 5.09 12.05 2.75
C ALA A 34 6.49 12.18 3.39
N ILE A 35 7.36 11.19 3.24
CA ILE A 35 8.76 11.25 3.69
C ILE A 35 9.49 12.44 3.05
N ASP A 36 9.37 12.60 1.73
CA ASP A 36 10.02 13.69 1.01
C ASP A 36 9.52 15.06 1.50
N ALA A 37 8.21 15.19 1.75
CA ALA A 37 7.62 16.41 2.28
C ALA A 37 8.06 16.71 3.73
N LEU A 38 8.06 15.69 4.61
CA LEU A 38 8.50 15.83 6.00
C LEU A 38 9.98 16.18 6.08
N ALA A 39 10.82 15.67 5.18
CA ALA A 39 12.25 16.00 5.12
C ALA A 39 12.52 17.49 4.93
N GLY A 40 11.58 18.23 4.32
CA GLY A 40 11.67 19.69 4.15
C GLY A 40 11.42 20.49 5.43
N VAL A 41 10.84 19.89 6.48
CA VAL A 41 10.47 20.57 7.73
C VAL A 41 11.19 20.03 8.98
N THR A 42 12.17 19.14 8.80
CA THR A 42 12.91 18.50 9.90
C THR A 42 13.69 19.45 10.80
N ASN A 43 14.01 20.65 10.33
CA ASN A 43 14.75 21.67 11.10
C ASN A 43 13.87 22.40 12.13
N ASP A 44 12.54 22.23 12.05
CA ASP A 44 11.56 22.81 12.98
C ASP A 44 10.72 21.68 13.59
N PRO A 45 10.98 21.28 14.84
CA PRO A 45 10.24 20.21 15.51
C PRO A 45 8.73 20.48 15.61
N GLY A 46 8.33 21.76 15.76
CA GLY A 46 6.92 22.16 15.80
C GLY A 46 6.24 21.96 14.45
N ALA A 47 6.90 22.42 13.36
CA ALA A 47 6.40 22.21 12.00
C ALA A 47 6.35 20.73 11.63
N LEU A 48 7.34 19.94 12.02
CA LEU A 48 7.37 18.49 11.81
C LEU A 48 6.16 17.79 12.49
N MET A 49 5.92 18.10 13.77
CA MET A 49 4.81 17.54 14.53
C MET A 49 3.45 17.90 13.93
N VAL A 50 3.24 19.17 13.56
CA VAL A 50 1.98 19.62 12.93
C VAL A 50 1.77 18.97 11.57
N SER A 51 2.83 18.84 10.77
CA SER A 51 2.78 18.20 9.46
C SER A 51 2.45 16.70 9.57
N ALA A 52 3.10 16.00 10.49
CA ALA A 52 2.84 14.59 10.76
C ALA A 52 1.37 14.36 11.16
N ARG A 53 0.84 15.15 12.12
CA ARG A 53 -0.57 15.06 12.53
C ARG A 53 -1.54 15.24 11.36
N ARG A 54 -1.33 16.25 10.54
CA ARG A 54 -2.18 16.52 9.39
C ARG A 54 -2.18 15.38 8.37
N LEU A 55 -1.03 14.77 8.12
CA LEU A 55 -0.94 13.60 7.24
C LEU A 55 -1.76 12.44 7.80
N LEU A 56 -1.63 12.14 9.10
CA LEU A 56 -2.34 11.04 9.74
C LEU A 56 -3.85 11.27 9.82
N GLU A 57 -4.30 12.51 10.02
CA GLU A 57 -5.73 12.87 9.99
C GLU A 57 -6.37 12.60 8.62
N HIS A 58 -5.62 12.75 7.52
CA HIS A 58 -6.12 12.51 6.16
C HIS A 58 -5.88 11.08 5.68
N GLN A 59 -4.97 10.34 6.31
CA GLN A 59 -4.57 8.96 5.95
C GLN A 59 -4.62 8.05 7.19
N PRO A 60 -5.79 7.93 7.86
CA PRO A 60 -5.88 7.27 9.17
C PRO A 60 -5.62 5.76 9.12
N VAL A 61 -5.79 5.13 7.97
CA VAL A 61 -5.59 3.67 7.79
C VAL A 61 -4.26 3.30 7.15
N ASN A 62 -3.37 4.29 6.88
CA ASN A 62 -2.05 4.04 6.31
C ASN A 62 -1.03 3.75 7.42
N ALA A 63 -0.88 2.49 7.81
CA ALA A 63 0.04 2.08 8.87
C ALA A 63 1.52 2.38 8.58
N PRO A 64 2.07 2.19 7.37
CA PRO A 64 3.41 2.65 7.03
C PRO A 64 3.63 4.12 7.34
N LEU A 65 2.66 4.99 7.03
CA LEU A 65 2.75 6.42 7.32
C LEU A 65 2.74 6.71 8.82
N TRP A 66 1.91 5.99 9.61
CA TRP A 66 1.91 6.08 11.07
C TRP A 66 3.29 5.77 11.64
N ASN A 67 3.89 4.66 11.22
CA ASN A 67 5.23 4.26 11.67
C ASN A 67 6.29 5.31 11.32
N VAL A 68 6.30 5.81 10.09
CA VAL A 68 7.23 6.84 9.63
C VAL A 68 7.08 8.12 10.45
N CYS A 69 5.86 8.61 10.64
CA CYS A 69 5.59 9.81 11.41
C CYS A 69 6.04 9.65 12.88
N ALA A 70 5.68 8.53 13.53
CA ALA A 70 6.05 8.26 14.91
C ALA A 70 7.58 8.24 15.08
N ARG A 71 8.29 7.52 14.20
CA ARG A 71 9.76 7.44 14.22
C ARG A 71 10.40 8.80 13.97
N ALA A 72 9.92 9.56 12.99
CA ALA A 72 10.47 10.88 12.66
C ALA A 72 10.34 11.88 13.81
N VAL A 73 9.17 11.94 14.48
CA VAL A 73 8.94 12.91 15.56
C VAL A 73 9.64 12.56 16.88
N THR A 74 10.04 11.29 17.06
CA THR A 74 10.74 10.83 18.26
C THR A 74 12.26 10.69 18.06
N ALA A 75 12.76 10.78 16.83
CA ALA A 75 14.17 10.60 16.53
C ALA A 75 15.02 11.82 16.96
N LEU A 76 16.25 11.58 17.36
CA LEU A 76 17.25 12.62 17.60
C LEU A 76 17.66 13.34 16.30
N ASP A 77 17.71 12.61 15.19
CA ASP A 77 17.91 13.13 13.84
C ASP A 77 16.73 12.69 12.95
N PRO A 78 15.64 13.49 12.89
CA PRO A 78 14.48 13.18 12.08
C PRO A 78 14.79 12.95 10.59
N ARG A 79 15.76 13.70 10.05
CA ARG A 79 16.13 13.61 8.65
C ARG A 79 16.84 12.28 8.31
N ALA A 80 17.72 11.83 9.20
CA ALA A 80 18.36 10.51 9.05
C ALA A 80 17.34 9.38 9.18
N GLU A 81 16.39 9.51 10.11
CA GLU A 81 15.32 8.53 10.32
C GLU A 81 14.39 8.41 9.11
N LEU A 82 13.98 9.53 8.52
CA LEU A 82 13.17 9.54 7.30
C LEU A 82 13.90 8.86 6.13
N ARG A 83 15.20 9.12 5.95
CA ARG A 83 15.99 8.42 4.92
C ARG A 83 16.07 6.90 5.16
N THR A 84 16.23 6.49 6.42
CA THR A 84 16.25 5.07 6.79
C THR A 84 14.91 4.42 6.53
N SER A 85 13.81 5.07 6.92
CA SER A 85 12.45 4.60 6.66
C SER A 85 12.16 4.46 5.17
N ALA A 86 12.55 5.46 4.35
CA ALA A 86 12.38 5.38 2.90
C ALA A 86 13.14 4.20 2.28
N ARG A 87 14.35 3.91 2.76
CA ARG A 87 15.13 2.76 2.28
C ARG A 87 14.45 1.45 2.66
N LEU A 88 14.04 1.29 3.92
CA LEU A 88 13.36 0.07 4.37
C LEU A 88 12.09 -0.21 3.57
N LEU A 89 11.31 0.83 3.26
CA LEU A 89 10.10 0.70 2.46
C LEU A 89 10.38 0.32 1.00
N ARG A 90 11.46 0.84 0.40
CA ARG A 90 11.86 0.49 -0.98
C ARG A 90 12.50 -0.89 -1.09
N ASP A 91 13.21 -1.32 -0.04
CA ASP A 91 13.91 -2.60 0.02
C ASP A 91 12.99 -3.74 0.51
N ASP A 92 11.67 -3.47 0.66
CA ASP A 92 10.69 -4.46 1.11
C ASP A 92 10.61 -5.63 0.13
N ALA A 93 10.89 -6.83 0.62
CA ALA A 93 10.89 -8.04 -0.16
C ALA A 93 9.59 -8.86 -0.05
N THR A 94 8.54 -8.32 0.60
CA THR A 94 7.28 -9.04 0.86
C THR A 94 6.67 -9.61 -0.41
N ALA A 95 6.55 -8.81 -1.47
CA ALA A 95 6.01 -9.27 -2.75
C ALA A 95 6.84 -10.40 -3.39
N ALA A 96 8.17 -10.33 -3.27
CA ALA A 96 9.04 -11.39 -3.80
C ALA A 96 8.92 -12.69 -3.00
N HIS A 97 8.85 -12.61 -1.68
CA HIS A 97 8.64 -13.77 -0.80
C HIS A 97 7.26 -14.38 -1.02
N LEU A 98 6.23 -13.55 -1.17
CA LEU A 98 4.88 -14.02 -1.46
C LEU A 98 4.83 -14.75 -2.82
N ALA A 99 5.41 -14.17 -3.86
CA ALA A 99 5.50 -14.82 -5.18
C ALA A 99 6.20 -16.18 -5.12
N ALA A 100 7.29 -16.28 -4.34
CA ALA A 100 8.02 -17.53 -4.17
C ALA A 100 7.28 -18.58 -3.34
N ALA A 101 6.34 -18.16 -2.49
CA ALA A 101 5.54 -19.07 -1.66
C ALA A 101 4.30 -19.62 -2.35
N LEU A 102 3.84 -19.02 -3.45
CA LEU A 102 2.67 -19.48 -4.19
C LEU A 102 2.97 -20.78 -4.94
N PRO A 103 2.06 -21.76 -4.91
CA PRO A 103 2.19 -22.97 -5.72
C PRO A 103 2.20 -22.64 -7.24
N ASP A 104 2.76 -23.54 -8.04
CA ASP A 104 2.74 -23.40 -9.49
C ASP A 104 1.31 -23.65 -10.02
N ASP A 105 0.94 -22.89 -11.06
CA ASP A 105 -0.38 -22.95 -11.73
C ASP A 105 -1.57 -22.75 -10.78
N ALA A 106 -1.35 -22.12 -9.61
CA ALA A 106 -2.38 -21.96 -8.58
C ALA A 106 -3.47 -20.96 -8.98
N THR A 107 -4.69 -21.22 -8.54
CA THR A 107 -5.76 -20.22 -8.49
C THR A 107 -5.72 -19.53 -7.13
N VAL A 108 -5.54 -18.21 -7.15
CA VAL A 108 -5.42 -17.36 -5.96
C VAL A 108 -6.66 -16.49 -5.81
N CYS A 109 -7.31 -16.53 -4.64
CA CYS A 109 -8.38 -15.60 -4.30
C CYS A 109 -7.83 -14.47 -3.43
N THR A 110 -8.18 -13.22 -3.75
CA THR A 110 -7.85 -12.04 -2.95
C THR A 110 -9.00 -11.05 -2.93
N ILE A 111 -8.96 -10.06 -2.03
CA ILE A 111 -10.02 -9.06 -1.87
C ILE A 111 -9.47 -7.64 -1.83
N GLY A 112 -10.15 -6.73 -2.54
CA GLY A 112 -9.82 -5.32 -2.56
C GLY A 112 -8.48 -5.02 -3.23
N TRP A 113 -7.73 -4.07 -2.68
CA TRP A 113 -6.44 -3.60 -3.19
C TRP A 113 -5.29 -3.91 -2.22
N SER A 114 -4.19 -4.41 -2.77
CA SER A 114 -2.90 -4.50 -2.07
C SER A 114 -1.75 -4.47 -3.06
N GLY A 115 -0.87 -3.47 -2.95
CA GLY A 115 0.33 -3.36 -3.80
C GLY A 115 1.21 -4.60 -3.72
N HIS A 116 1.44 -5.16 -2.53
CA HIS A 116 2.25 -6.37 -2.36
C HIS A 116 1.66 -7.59 -3.04
N ILE A 117 0.33 -7.78 -2.98
CA ILE A 117 -0.33 -8.89 -3.66
C ILE A 117 -0.27 -8.71 -5.17
N VAL A 118 -0.56 -7.50 -5.66
CA VAL A 118 -0.47 -7.17 -7.09
C VAL A 118 0.93 -7.44 -7.61
N ASP A 119 1.97 -6.92 -6.94
CA ASP A 119 3.37 -7.10 -7.33
C ASP A 119 3.81 -8.57 -7.29
N ALA A 120 3.31 -9.34 -6.31
CA ALA A 120 3.58 -10.77 -6.22
C ALA A 120 2.96 -11.54 -7.39
N LEU A 121 1.70 -11.28 -7.70
CA LEU A 121 0.98 -11.94 -8.80
C LEU A 121 1.54 -11.55 -10.17
N GLN A 122 1.97 -10.30 -10.36
CA GLN A 122 2.64 -9.87 -11.60
C GLN A 122 3.97 -10.58 -11.86
N ARG A 123 4.64 -11.06 -10.80
CA ARG A 123 5.87 -11.88 -10.93
C ARG A 123 5.59 -13.32 -11.36
N ARG A 124 4.33 -13.75 -11.28
CA ARG A 124 3.86 -15.11 -11.53
C ARG A 124 2.90 -15.10 -12.72
N GLY A 125 3.43 -15.39 -13.91
CA GLY A 125 2.62 -15.48 -15.14
C GLY A 125 1.77 -16.74 -15.26
N ASP A 126 1.98 -17.71 -14.38
CA ASP A 126 1.32 -19.01 -14.32
C ASP A 126 0.09 -19.03 -13.37
N VAL A 127 -0.08 -18.02 -12.52
CA VAL A 127 -1.11 -17.96 -11.48
C VAL A 127 -2.36 -17.25 -11.99
N ARG A 128 -3.54 -17.83 -11.77
CA ARG A 128 -4.83 -17.18 -12.00
C ARG A 128 -5.30 -16.45 -10.76
N ALA A 129 -5.81 -15.22 -10.91
CA ALA A 129 -6.30 -14.41 -9.80
C ALA A 129 -7.83 -14.24 -9.83
N LEU A 130 -8.51 -14.64 -8.76
CA LEU A 130 -9.90 -14.30 -8.47
C LEU A 130 -9.92 -13.10 -7.52
N VAL A 131 -10.28 -11.92 -8.02
CA VAL A 131 -10.25 -10.67 -7.27
C VAL A 131 -11.66 -10.32 -6.80
N VAL A 132 -11.93 -10.49 -5.52
CA VAL A 132 -13.22 -10.10 -4.94
C VAL A 132 -13.25 -8.59 -4.76
N ASP A 133 -14.32 -7.96 -5.26
CA ASP A 133 -14.48 -6.51 -5.09
C ASP A 133 -14.81 -6.16 -3.63
N SER A 134 -14.19 -5.09 -3.15
CA SER A 134 -14.50 -4.48 -1.87
C SER A 134 -14.59 -2.98 -2.07
N LEU A 135 -15.81 -2.46 -2.09
CA LEU A 135 -16.10 -1.03 -2.23
C LEU A 135 -15.49 -0.36 -3.50
N GLY A 136 -15.20 -1.15 -4.53
CA GLY A 136 -14.59 -0.69 -5.77
C GLY A 136 -13.09 -0.91 -5.88
N ASP A 137 -12.40 -1.25 -4.78
CA ASP A 137 -10.92 -1.39 -4.75
C ASP A 137 -10.44 -2.61 -5.57
N GLY A 138 -11.27 -3.66 -5.71
CA GLY A 138 -10.96 -4.83 -6.53
C GLY A 138 -10.79 -4.50 -8.02
N GLN A 139 -11.46 -3.46 -8.51
CA GLN A 139 -11.31 -3.01 -9.90
C GLN A 139 -9.93 -2.46 -10.20
N ASP A 140 -9.28 -1.81 -9.21
CA ASP A 140 -7.92 -1.32 -9.36
C ASP A 140 -6.92 -2.48 -9.43
N THR A 141 -7.08 -3.47 -8.57
CA THR A 141 -6.33 -4.73 -8.62
C THR A 141 -6.48 -5.40 -9.98
N LEU A 142 -7.71 -5.60 -10.45
CA LEU A 142 -7.98 -6.20 -11.77
C LEU A 142 -7.29 -5.43 -12.90
N ARG A 143 -7.39 -4.10 -12.89
CA ARG A 143 -6.77 -3.26 -13.93
C ARG A 143 -5.25 -3.41 -13.98
N HIS A 144 -4.60 -3.48 -12.83
CA HIS A 144 -3.14 -3.65 -12.77
C HIS A 144 -2.70 -5.03 -13.24
N LEU A 145 -3.38 -6.09 -12.80
CA LEU A 145 -3.08 -7.47 -13.21
C LEU A 145 -3.34 -7.67 -14.72
N SER A 146 -4.50 -7.22 -15.22
CA SER A 146 -4.84 -7.34 -16.65
C SER A 146 -3.84 -6.60 -17.55
N ARG A 147 -3.36 -5.41 -17.15
CA ARG A 147 -2.34 -4.67 -17.91
C ARG A 147 -0.98 -5.39 -17.95
N ALA A 148 -0.67 -6.14 -16.91
CA ALA A 148 0.55 -6.97 -16.86
C ALA A 148 0.40 -8.30 -17.62
N GLY A 149 -0.81 -8.64 -18.10
CA GLY A 149 -1.09 -9.86 -18.85
C GLY A 149 -1.41 -11.07 -17.97
N ASN A 150 -1.68 -10.89 -16.69
CA ASN A 150 -2.08 -11.97 -15.80
C ASN A 150 -3.51 -12.45 -16.13
N ASP A 151 -3.75 -13.75 -15.97
CA ASP A 151 -5.11 -14.33 -15.96
C ASP A 151 -5.81 -13.89 -14.67
N CYS A 152 -6.85 -13.06 -14.79
CA CYS A 152 -7.55 -12.51 -13.64
C CYS A 152 -9.02 -12.24 -13.93
N GLU A 153 -9.85 -12.41 -12.91
CA GLU A 153 -11.30 -12.24 -12.95
C GLU A 153 -11.78 -11.42 -11.76
N LEU A 154 -12.67 -10.45 -12.01
CA LEU A 154 -13.34 -9.71 -10.94
C LEU A 154 -14.55 -10.51 -10.46
N VAL A 155 -14.59 -10.76 -9.17
CA VAL A 155 -15.69 -11.44 -8.50
C VAL A 155 -16.52 -10.43 -7.72
N ALA A 156 -17.84 -10.42 -7.93
CA ALA A 156 -18.73 -9.60 -7.11
C ALA A 156 -18.70 -10.07 -5.65
N PRO A 157 -18.96 -9.19 -4.66
CA PRO A 157 -18.93 -9.57 -3.24
C PRO A 157 -19.80 -10.79 -2.90
N GLU A 158 -20.92 -10.96 -3.60
CA GLU A 158 -21.84 -12.09 -3.42
C GLU A 158 -21.24 -13.43 -3.86
N GLY A 159 -20.23 -13.40 -4.73
CA GLY A 159 -19.51 -14.58 -5.23
C GLY A 159 -18.30 -14.99 -4.35
N LEU A 160 -18.06 -14.30 -3.24
CA LEU A 160 -16.88 -14.49 -2.39
C LEU A 160 -16.70 -15.96 -1.96
N ALA A 161 -17.74 -16.59 -1.44
CA ALA A 161 -17.65 -17.99 -0.98
C ALA A 161 -17.26 -18.96 -2.12
N THR A 162 -17.86 -18.79 -3.30
CA THR A 162 -17.53 -19.62 -4.47
C THR A 162 -16.09 -19.38 -4.95
N ALA A 163 -15.62 -18.13 -4.90
CA ALA A 163 -14.24 -17.81 -5.26
C ALA A 163 -13.23 -18.46 -4.30
N VAL A 164 -13.51 -18.44 -3.00
CA VAL A 164 -12.67 -19.11 -1.98
C VAL A 164 -12.66 -20.62 -2.19
N GLU A 165 -13.84 -21.24 -2.40
CA GLU A 165 -13.95 -22.69 -2.64
C GLU A 165 -13.22 -23.13 -3.93
N SER A 166 -13.07 -22.22 -4.90
CA SER A 166 -12.42 -22.50 -6.18
C SER A 166 -10.93 -22.21 -6.18
N ALA A 167 -10.42 -21.56 -5.12
CA ALA A 167 -9.03 -21.15 -5.02
C ALA A 167 -8.18 -22.20 -4.28
N ASP A 168 -6.93 -22.36 -4.74
CA ASP A 168 -5.92 -23.16 -4.05
C ASP A 168 -5.32 -22.39 -2.86
N VAL A 169 -5.27 -21.04 -2.98
CA VAL A 169 -4.71 -20.16 -1.98
C VAL A 169 -5.58 -18.91 -1.84
N THR A 170 -5.84 -18.51 -0.60
CA THR A 170 -6.47 -17.23 -0.29
C THR A 170 -5.43 -16.25 0.28
N LEU A 171 -5.32 -15.06 -0.32
CA LEU A 171 -4.45 -14.00 0.12
C LEU A 171 -5.24 -12.85 0.71
N VAL A 172 -4.92 -12.47 1.93
CA VAL A 172 -5.50 -11.31 2.60
C VAL A 172 -4.42 -10.28 2.94
N HIS A 173 -4.78 -9.01 2.82
CA HIS A 173 -3.91 -7.89 3.16
C HIS A 173 -4.28 -7.33 4.52
N ALA A 174 -3.27 -7.16 5.37
CA ALA A 174 -3.38 -6.39 6.61
C ALA A 174 -2.92 -4.95 6.36
N ALA A 175 -3.82 -3.99 6.49
CA ALA A 175 -3.47 -2.56 6.43
C ALA A 175 -2.67 -2.13 7.66
N ALA A 176 -2.95 -2.74 8.82
CA ALA A 176 -2.17 -2.59 10.06
C ALA A 176 -2.31 -3.84 10.91
N VAL A 177 -1.29 -4.13 11.71
CA VAL A 177 -1.28 -5.21 12.70
C VAL A 177 -1.00 -4.59 14.05
N GLY A 178 -1.93 -4.75 15.00
CA GLY A 178 -1.79 -4.40 16.40
C GLY A 178 -1.33 -5.59 17.23
N ASP A 179 -1.31 -5.42 18.57
CA ASP A 179 -0.92 -6.49 19.48
C ASP A 179 -1.96 -7.64 19.49
N ASP A 180 -3.25 -7.31 19.42
CA ASP A 180 -4.35 -8.25 19.53
C ASP A 180 -5.32 -8.22 18.33
N ASP A 181 -5.12 -7.31 17.36
CA ASP A 181 -6.01 -7.12 16.24
C ASP A 181 -5.31 -6.79 14.91
N VAL A 182 -6.07 -6.97 13.83
CA VAL A 182 -5.63 -6.69 12.46
C VAL A 182 -6.66 -5.79 11.79
N LEU A 183 -6.19 -4.68 11.23
CA LEU A 183 -7.00 -3.85 10.35
C LEU A 183 -6.87 -4.37 8.91
N ALA A 184 -8.00 -4.77 8.32
CA ALA A 184 -8.06 -5.27 6.96
C ALA A 184 -9.26 -4.67 6.22
N CYS A 185 -9.34 -4.86 4.89
CA CYS A 185 -10.47 -4.38 4.10
C CYS A 185 -11.77 -5.12 4.46
N GLY A 186 -12.92 -4.49 4.17
CA GLY A 186 -14.23 -5.08 4.37
C GLY A 186 -14.37 -6.40 3.60
N GLY A 187 -14.86 -7.45 4.27
CA GLY A 187 -15.00 -8.80 3.70
C GLY A 187 -13.86 -9.76 4.01
N THR A 188 -12.70 -9.29 4.47
CA THR A 188 -11.53 -10.15 4.78
C THR A 188 -11.88 -11.28 5.75
N LEU A 189 -12.68 -11.00 6.79
CA LEU A 189 -13.09 -12.05 7.76
C LEU A 189 -13.93 -13.16 7.11
N ALA A 190 -14.71 -12.84 6.07
CA ALA A 190 -15.50 -13.82 5.37
C ALA A 190 -14.68 -14.61 4.33
N LEU A 191 -13.50 -14.12 3.99
CA LEU A 191 -12.55 -14.77 3.10
C LEU A 191 -11.61 -15.73 3.85
N ALA A 192 -11.36 -15.48 5.14
CA ALA A 192 -10.49 -16.28 6.00
C ALA A 192 -11.20 -17.50 6.57
#